data_9170383445efcb25560947bea95bf8e4
#
_entry.id   9170383445efcb25560947bea95bf8e4
#
_cell.length_a   1.000
_cell.length_b   1.000
_cell.length_c   1.000
_cell.angle_alpha   90.00
_cell.angle_beta   90.00
_cell.angle_gamma   90.00
#
_symmetry.space_group_name_H-M   'P 1'
#
loop_
_entity.id
_entity.type
_entity.pdbx_description
1 polymer ?
#
loop_
_entity_poly.entity_id
_entity_poly.type
_entity_poly.pdbx_seq_one_letter_code
_entity_poly.pdbx_strand_id
1 'polypeptide(L)'
;MKTKLQTMAEYLECDVDQIEDNGVFQLGDREYLVLTEKEAYENAENYIKDTIWAFSPWFLSKHTGINEDIFELLQDKSEDSSEVITNSIKDMDEFIADAISEDGIGHFIADYNGEEEELNDFFIYRNR
;
A
#
# COMPACT_ATOMS: atom_id res chain seq x y z
N MET A 1 11.03 -21.08 -13.53
CA MET A 1 10.45 -20.00 -12.71
C MET A 1 9.19 -19.48 -13.38
N LYS A 2 8.10 -19.35 -12.64
CA LYS A 2 6.84 -18.84 -13.20
C LYS A 2 6.86 -17.31 -13.30
N THR A 3 6.23 -16.81 -14.35
CA THR A 3 6.04 -15.36 -14.52
C THR A 3 4.87 -14.88 -13.67
N LYS A 4 4.71 -13.57 -13.56
CA LYS A 4 3.54 -12.98 -12.89
C LYS A 4 2.23 -13.43 -13.54
N LEU A 5 2.17 -13.43 -14.88
CA LEU A 5 0.97 -13.86 -15.62
C LEU A 5 0.67 -15.34 -15.36
N GLN A 6 1.67 -16.20 -15.40
CA GLN A 6 1.49 -17.62 -15.09
C GLN A 6 1.02 -17.82 -13.65
N THR A 7 1.55 -17.05 -12.71
CA THR A 7 1.12 -17.08 -11.30
C THR A 7 -0.34 -16.69 -11.17
N MET A 8 -0.78 -15.64 -11.87
CA MET A 8 -2.19 -15.23 -11.85
C MET A 8 -3.12 -16.26 -12.45
N ALA A 9 -2.72 -16.89 -13.55
CA ALA A 9 -3.51 -17.96 -14.16
C ALA A 9 -3.69 -19.13 -13.19
N GLU A 10 -2.64 -19.49 -12.48
CA GLU A 10 -2.69 -20.53 -11.45
C GLU A 10 -3.57 -20.12 -10.28
N TYR A 11 -3.42 -18.90 -9.79
CA TYR A 11 -4.21 -18.36 -8.66
C TYR A 11 -5.70 -18.30 -8.98
N LEU A 12 -6.05 -17.84 -10.19
CA LEU A 12 -7.43 -17.70 -10.63
C LEU A 12 -8.01 -18.96 -11.26
N GLU A 13 -7.20 -20.01 -11.39
CA GLU A 13 -7.62 -21.28 -12.00
C GLU A 13 -8.19 -21.09 -13.41
N CYS A 14 -7.48 -20.31 -14.24
CA CYS A 14 -7.89 -20.02 -15.63
C CYS A 14 -6.68 -20.07 -16.57
N ASP A 15 -6.94 -19.90 -17.87
CA ASP A 15 -5.89 -19.84 -18.87
C ASP A 15 -5.29 -18.43 -18.93
N VAL A 16 -3.99 -18.34 -19.27
CA VAL A 16 -3.30 -17.05 -19.41
C VAL A 16 -3.98 -16.13 -20.41
N ASP A 17 -4.60 -16.71 -21.46
CA ASP A 17 -5.29 -15.95 -22.51
C ASP A 17 -6.53 -15.22 -22.01
N GLN A 18 -7.07 -15.61 -20.87
CA GLN A 18 -8.26 -15.00 -20.28
C GLN A 18 -7.94 -13.75 -19.45
N ILE A 19 -6.66 -13.53 -19.14
CA ILE A 19 -6.21 -12.44 -18.29
C ILE A 19 -5.65 -11.30 -19.14
N GLU A 20 -6.15 -10.08 -18.92
CA GLU A 20 -5.57 -8.88 -19.51
C GLU A 20 -4.40 -8.41 -18.64
N ASP A 21 -3.26 -8.13 -19.29
CA ASP A 21 -2.05 -7.64 -18.64
C ASP A 21 -1.72 -6.24 -19.14
N ASN A 22 -2.09 -5.23 -18.36
CA ASN A 22 -1.85 -3.82 -18.65
C ASN A 22 -1.02 -3.15 -17.53
N GLY A 23 -0.11 -3.91 -16.92
CA GLY A 23 0.57 -3.49 -15.70
C GLY A 23 -0.18 -3.92 -14.45
N VAL A 24 -1.49 -3.97 -14.54
CA VAL A 24 -2.36 -4.67 -13.58
C VAL A 24 -2.99 -5.85 -14.32
N PHE A 25 -3.38 -6.88 -13.59
CA PHE A 25 -3.97 -8.09 -14.18
C PHE A 25 -5.48 -8.06 -14.00
N GLN A 26 -6.22 -8.19 -15.10
CA GLN A 26 -7.69 -8.13 -15.09
C GLN A 26 -8.29 -9.42 -15.57
N LEU A 27 -9.31 -9.90 -14.86
CA LEU A 27 -10.18 -11.00 -15.27
C LEU A 27 -11.62 -10.57 -15.00
N GLY A 28 -12.38 -10.26 -16.08
CA GLY A 28 -13.72 -9.69 -15.94
C GLY A 28 -13.67 -8.37 -15.18
N ASP A 29 -14.45 -8.26 -14.10
CA ASP A 29 -14.50 -7.05 -13.27
C ASP A 29 -13.45 -7.03 -12.16
N ARG A 30 -12.65 -8.09 -12.06
CA ARG A 30 -11.63 -8.20 -11.00
C ARG A 30 -10.29 -7.69 -11.49
N GLU A 31 -9.61 -6.95 -10.62
CA GLU A 31 -8.31 -6.38 -10.91
C GLU A 31 -7.31 -6.71 -9.80
N TYR A 32 -6.11 -7.11 -10.20
CA TYR A 32 -5.06 -7.56 -9.28
C TYR A 32 -3.72 -6.93 -9.59
N LEU A 33 -2.95 -6.66 -8.52
CA LEU A 33 -1.51 -6.39 -8.60
C LEU A 33 -0.77 -7.67 -8.23
N VAL A 34 0.28 -8.00 -8.99
CA VAL A 34 1.18 -9.11 -8.69
C VAL A 34 2.58 -8.55 -8.57
N LEU A 35 3.15 -8.61 -7.40
CA LEU A 35 4.38 -7.89 -7.08
C LEU A 35 5.41 -8.82 -6.43
N THR A 36 6.69 -8.53 -6.64
CA THR A 36 7.75 -9.10 -5.82
C THR A 36 7.68 -8.45 -4.44
N GLU A 37 8.37 -9.02 -3.45
CA GLU A 37 8.43 -8.44 -2.11
C GLU A 37 8.92 -6.99 -2.15
N LYS A 38 9.97 -6.72 -2.91
CA LYS A 38 10.53 -5.38 -3.07
C LYS A 38 9.54 -4.40 -3.69
N GLU A 39 8.88 -4.82 -4.77
CA GLU A 39 7.86 -3.99 -5.44
C GLU A 39 6.69 -3.69 -4.53
N ALA A 40 6.25 -4.69 -3.76
CA ALA A 40 5.15 -4.52 -2.81
C ALA A 40 5.51 -3.48 -1.73
N TYR A 41 6.71 -3.57 -1.18
CA TYR A 41 7.18 -2.60 -0.20
C TYR A 41 7.25 -1.19 -0.78
N GLU A 42 7.80 -1.04 -1.99
CA GLU A 42 7.91 0.25 -2.67
C GLU A 42 6.54 0.86 -2.96
N ASN A 43 5.57 0.05 -3.37
CA ASN A 43 4.19 0.50 -3.58
C ASN A 43 3.55 0.99 -2.29
N ALA A 44 3.71 0.23 -1.20
CA ALA A 44 3.20 0.63 0.11
C ALA A 44 3.87 1.92 0.60
N GLU A 45 5.19 2.02 0.44
CA GLU A 45 5.95 3.21 0.82
C GLU A 45 5.43 4.45 0.11
N ASN A 46 5.21 4.37 -1.21
CA ASN A 46 4.71 5.49 -1.99
C ASN A 46 3.29 5.89 -1.54
N TYR A 47 2.43 4.91 -1.30
CA TYR A 47 1.07 5.17 -0.83
C TYR A 47 1.08 5.84 0.55
N ILE A 48 1.91 5.35 1.47
CA ILE A 48 2.05 5.92 2.81
C ILE A 48 2.49 7.38 2.73
N LYS A 49 3.49 7.69 1.90
CA LYS A 49 3.97 9.06 1.70
C LYS A 49 2.89 9.97 1.12
N ASP A 50 2.15 9.48 0.13
CA ASP A 50 1.10 10.26 -0.54
C ASP A 50 -0.11 10.53 0.37
N THR A 51 -0.35 9.68 1.35
CA THR A 51 -1.49 9.78 2.26
C THR A 51 -1.10 10.09 3.70
N ILE A 52 0.10 10.61 3.91
CA ILE A 52 0.64 10.85 5.25
C ILE A 52 -0.27 11.72 6.12
N TRP A 53 -0.97 12.67 5.51
CA TRP A 53 -1.91 13.57 6.20
C TRP A 53 -3.11 12.83 6.80
N ALA A 54 -3.41 11.62 6.29
CA ALA A 54 -4.58 10.84 6.72
C ALA A 54 -4.29 9.89 7.90
N PHE A 55 -3.04 9.79 8.34
CA PHE A 55 -2.70 8.95 9.49
C PHE A 55 -3.27 9.51 10.78
N SER A 56 -3.51 8.62 11.76
CA SER A 56 -4.07 9.07 13.03
C SER A 56 -3.14 10.08 13.71
N PRO A 57 -3.70 11.10 14.39
CA PRO A 57 -2.89 12.07 15.13
C PRO A 57 -1.94 11.42 16.13
N TRP A 58 -2.37 10.35 16.77
CA TRP A 58 -1.53 9.58 17.71
C TRP A 58 -0.27 9.03 17.03
N PHE A 59 -0.44 8.43 15.86
CA PHE A 59 0.66 7.84 15.11
C PHE A 59 1.65 8.92 14.63
N LEU A 60 1.12 10.03 14.13
CA LEU A 60 1.94 11.18 13.70
C LEU A 60 2.69 11.80 14.90
N SER A 61 2.03 11.91 16.04
CA SER A 61 2.65 12.41 17.26
C SER A 61 3.82 11.54 17.69
N LYS A 62 3.67 10.22 17.59
CA LYS A 62 4.72 9.25 17.93
C LYS A 62 6.01 9.47 17.13
N HIS A 63 5.88 9.81 15.85
CA HIS A 63 7.00 9.95 14.93
C HIS A 63 7.54 11.37 14.78
N THR A 64 6.90 12.36 15.39
CA THR A 64 7.29 13.76 15.28
C THR A 64 7.65 14.40 16.62
N GLY A 65 7.06 13.89 17.71
CA GLY A 65 7.14 14.53 19.01
C GLY A 65 6.22 15.75 19.16
N ILE A 66 5.37 15.99 18.18
CA ILE A 66 4.40 17.10 18.19
C ILE A 66 3.09 16.60 18.81
N ASN A 67 2.40 17.46 19.55
CA ASN A 67 1.14 17.13 20.21
C ASN A 67 0.07 16.70 19.19
N GLU A 68 -0.71 15.68 19.52
CA GLU A 68 -1.79 15.14 18.68
C GLU A 68 -2.79 16.23 18.24
N ASP A 69 -3.10 17.17 19.11
CA ASP A 69 -4.08 18.23 18.80
C ASP A 69 -3.66 19.09 17.61
N ILE A 70 -2.36 19.24 17.39
CA ILE A 70 -1.84 19.98 16.24
C ILE A 70 -2.15 19.23 14.95
N PHE A 71 -2.00 17.89 14.95
CA PHE A 71 -2.32 17.08 13.78
C PHE A 71 -3.81 17.06 13.48
N GLU A 72 -4.68 17.09 14.50
CA GLU A 72 -6.12 17.21 14.30
C GLU A 72 -6.46 18.50 13.55
N LEU A 73 -5.81 19.61 13.90
CA LEU A 73 -5.99 20.88 13.21
C LEU A 73 -5.46 20.84 11.78
N LEU A 74 -4.28 20.23 11.57
CA LEU A 74 -3.68 20.12 10.25
C LEU A 74 -4.51 19.24 9.30
N GLN A 75 -5.16 18.21 9.82
CA GLN A 75 -5.97 17.31 9.01
C GLN A 75 -7.19 17.98 8.40
N ASP A 76 -7.66 19.09 8.97
CA ASP A 76 -8.70 19.89 8.35
C ASP A 76 -8.26 20.47 7.00
N LYS A 77 -6.96 20.56 6.76
CA LYS A 77 -6.39 21.03 5.50
C LYS A 77 -6.20 19.89 4.48
N SER A 78 -6.51 18.66 4.87
CA SER A 78 -6.36 17.48 4.01
C SER A 78 -4.97 17.39 3.35
N GLU A 79 -4.90 17.14 2.06
CA GLU A 79 -3.64 17.01 1.32
C GLU A 79 -2.72 18.23 1.44
N ASP A 80 -3.27 19.40 1.67
CA ASP A 80 -2.47 20.64 1.81
C ASP A 80 -1.53 20.60 3.03
N SER A 81 -1.82 19.73 4.01
CA SER A 81 -0.97 19.57 5.18
C SER A 81 0.18 18.56 4.96
N SER A 82 0.20 17.83 3.85
CA SER A 82 1.16 16.74 3.62
C SER A 82 2.62 17.16 3.73
N GLU A 83 2.97 18.30 3.14
CA GLU A 83 4.35 18.80 3.17
C GLU A 83 4.81 19.13 4.58
N VAL A 84 3.98 19.80 5.35
CA VAL A 84 4.27 20.16 6.74
C VAL A 84 4.46 18.90 7.58
N ILE A 85 3.56 17.94 7.44
CA ILE A 85 3.62 16.67 8.18
C ILE A 85 4.88 15.89 7.78
N THR A 86 5.13 15.76 6.49
CA THR A 86 6.31 15.05 5.98
C THR A 86 7.59 15.63 6.54
N ASN A 87 7.72 16.96 6.55
CA ASN A 87 8.90 17.64 7.06
C ASN A 87 9.05 17.51 8.59
N SER A 88 7.96 17.16 9.28
CA SER A 88 7.97 16.98 10.74
C SER A 88 8.39 15.57 11.17
N ILE A 89 8.33 14.60 10.28
CA ILE A 89 8.71 13.21 10.59
C ILE A 89 10.22 13.14 10.83
N LYS A 90 10.61 12.58 11.97
CA LYS A 90 12.02 12.48 12.37
C LYS A 90 12.82 11.50 11.54
N ASP A 91 12.20 10.35 11.24
CA ASP A 91 12.82 9.27 10.47
C ASP A 91 11.74 8.65 9.61
N MET A 92 11.74 9.00 8.32
CA MET A 92 10.70 8.54 7.38
C MET A 92 10.75 7.03 7.16
N ASP A 93 11.94 6.45 7.12
CA ASP A 93 12.08 5.00 6.94
C ASP A 93 11.48 4.24 8.12
N GLU A 94 11.71 4.74 9.33
CA GLU A 94 11.13 4.17 10.55
C GLU A 94 9.60 4.34 10.58
N PHE A 95 9.10 5.50 10.15
CA PHE A 95 7.67 5.77 10.05
C PHE A 95 6.99 4.75 9.12
N ILE A 96 7.55 4.54 7.94
CA ILE A 96 7.04 3.61 6.94
C ILE A 96 7.08 2.18 7.46
N ALA A 97 8.20 1.76 8.03
CA ALA A 97 8.35 0.43 8.59
C ALA A 97 7.35 0.16 9.72
N ASP A 98 7.12 1.14 10.58
CA ASP A 98 6.17 1.05 11.68
C ASP A 98 4.72 0.95 11.14
N ALA A 99 4.37 1.78 10.15
CA ALA A 99 3.05 1.74 9.52
C ALA A 99 2.78 0.37 8.88
N ILE A 100 3.76 -0.19 8.18
CA ILE A 100 3.63 -1.50 7.55
C ILE A 100 3.55 -2.61 8.61
N SER A 101 4.31 -2.49 9.69
CA SER A 101 4.27 -3.45 10.79
C SER A 101 2.91 -3.49 11.49
N GLU A 102 2.27 -2.32 11.64
CA GLU A 102 0.96 -2.22 12.31
C GLU A 102 -0.18 -2.74 11.45
N ASP A 103 -0.21 -2.37 10.17
CA ASP A 103 -1.37 -2.60 9.30
C ASP A 103 -1.14 -3.62 8.19
N GLY A 104 0.11 -3.90 7.83
CA GLY A 104 0.48 -4.78 6.73
C GLY A 104 0.44 -4.08 5.37
N ILE A 105 1.22 -4.58 4.41
CA ILE A 105 1.30 -4.03 3.06
C ILE A 105 -0.07 -4.05 2.36
N GLY A 106 -0.82 -5.16 2.52
CA GLY A 106 -2.12 -5.31 1.88
C GLY A 106 -3.11 -4.22 2.26
N HIS A 107 -3.05 -3.74 3.51
CA HIS A 107 -3.90 -2.64 3.96
C HIS A 107 -3.74 -1.39 3.08
N PHE A 108 -2.52 -1.11 2.63
CA PHE A 108 -2.22 0.11 1.86
C PHE A 108 -2.45 -0.04 0.36
N ILE A 109 -2.33 -1.24 -0.21
CA ILE A 109 -2.35 -1.42 -1.66
C ILE A 109 -3.39 -2.42 -2.18
N ALA A 110 -4.09 -3.16 -1.33
CA ALA A 110 -5.19 -4.05 -1.74
C ALA A 110 -6.53 -3.38 -1.46
N ASP A 111 -6.95 -2.51 -2.37
CA ASP A 111 -8.13 -1.64 -2.17
C ASP A 111 -9.44 -2.41 -1.97
N TYR A 112 -9.53 -3.63 -2.51
CA TYR A 112 -10.76 -4.40 -2.43
C TYR A 112 -11.01 -4.97 -1.03
N ASN A 113 -9.98 -5.57 -0.41
CA ASN A 113 -10.15 -6.30 0.85
C ASN A 113 -9.03 -6.10 1.88
N GLY A 114 -7.98 -5.34 1.54
CA GLY A 114 -6.85 -5.12 2.44
C GLY A 114 -5.98 -6.35 2.69
N GLU A 115 -6.16 -7.41 1.91
CA GLU A 115 -5.49 -8.68 2.12
C GLU A 115 -4.32 -8.92 1.17
N GLU A 116 -3.43 -9.83 1.54
CA GLU A 116 -2.27 -10.22 0.76
C GLU A 116 -2.27 -11.74 0.60
N GLU A 117 -2.07 -12.20 -0.63
CA GLU A 117 -1.89 -13.61 -0.94
C GLU A 117 -0.50 -13.83 -1.51
N GLU A 118 0.12 -14.97 -1.21
CA GLU A 118 1.45 -15.31 -1.71
C GLU A 118 1.38 -16.57 -2.55
N LEU A 119 2.00 -16.53 -3.75
CA LEU A 119 2.11 -17.67 -4.64
C LEU A 119 3.33 -17.50 -5.55
N ASN A 120 4.15 -18.57 -5.69
CA ASN A 120 5.33 -18.57 -6.57
C ASN A 120 6.32 -17.44 -6.30
N ASP A 121 6.49 -17.06 -5.04
CA ASP A 121 7.35 -15.95 -4.60
C ASP A 121 6.85 -14.56 -5.02
N PHE A 122 5.59 -14.48 -5.48
CA PHE A 122 4.90 -13.22 -5.73
C PHE A 122 3.84 -12.97 -4.69
N PHE A 123 3.53 -11.69 -4.48
CA PHE A 123 2.44 -11.25 -3.63
C PHE A 123 1.32 -10.68 -4.49
N ILE A 124 0.10 -11.09 -4.21
CA ILE A 124 -1.09 -10.77 -4.99
C ILE A 124 -2.01 -9.89 -4.16
N TYR A 125 -2.42 -8.77 -4.74
CA TYR A 125 -3.31 -7.79 -4.09
C TYR A 125 -4.48 -7.49 -5.00
N ARG A 126 -5.70 -7.63 -4.47
CA ARG A 126 -6.90 -7.37 -5.25
C ARG A 126 -7.34 -5.93 -5.07
N ASN A 127 -7.54 -5.21 -6.18
CA ASN A 127 -7.96 -3.81 -6.18
C ASN A 127 -9.43 -3.62 -6.54
N ARG A 128 -10.00 -4.58 -7.24
CA ARG A 128 -11.41 -4.51 -7.61
C ARG A 128 -12.05 -5.88 -7.80
#